data_44bfc23ce404a8145ff31974ad31dcbb
#
_entry.id   44bfc23ce404a8145ff31974ad31dcbb
#
_cell.length_a   1.000
_cell.length_b   1.000
_cell.length_c   1.000
_cell.angle_alpha   90.00
_cell.angle_beta   90.00
_cell.angle_gamma   90.00
#
_symmetry.space_group_name_H-M   'P 1'
#
loop_
_entity.id
_entity.type
_entity.pdbx_description
1 polymer ?
#
loop_
_entity_poly.entity_id
_entity_poly.type
_entity_poly.pdbx_seq_one_letter_code
_entity_poly.pdbx_strand_id
1 'polypeptide(L)'
;IMVKPEDITDEGTKVLAKEVAKRICAAPGTADYGAFSVFCQYHTQPELLFDVGPECFLPAPKVTSSVIRLTPRPAPPVEVDQKRFFQVVKAAFGQRRKTLLNALSAGLRDCGDKERLRAAVAACGLPPDVRGERLGIPEFAALTRALYS
;
A
#
# COMPACT_ATOMS: atom_id res chain seq x y z
N ILE A 1 15.21 -3.02 -14.45
CA ILE A 1 15.95 -1.78 -14.18
C ILE A 1 15.52 -1.22 -12.85
N MET A 2 16.47 -1.07 -11.96
CA MET A 2 16.21 -0.36 -10.71
C MET A 2 16.42 1.12 -10.94
N VAL A 3 15.41 1.92 -10.63
CA VAL A 3 15.52 3.37 -10.69
C VAL A 3 16.39 3.84 -9.53
N LYS A 4 17.44 4.57 -9.82
CA LYS A 4 18.31 5.16 -8.81
C LYS A 4 17.70 6.47 -8.31
N PRO A 5 18.03 6.89 -7.07
CA PRO A 5 17.52 8.17 -6.57
C PRO A 5 17.79 9.36 -7.48
N GLU A 6 18.94 9.36 -8.18
CA GLU A 6 19.28 10.43 -9.11
C GLU A 6 18.45 10.45 -10.38
N ASP A 7 17.73 9.34 -10.68
CA ASP A 7 16.85 9.26 -11.84
C ASP A 7 15.47 9.87 -11.54
N ILE A 8 15.26 10.33 -10.31
CA ILE A 8 14.04 11.00 -9.91
C ILE A 8 14.07 12.43 -10.42
N THR A 9 13.18 12.75 -11.37
CA THR A 9 13.02 14.12 -11.84
C THR A 9 12.22 14.93 -10.82
N ASP A 10 12.29 16.27 -10.91
CA ASP A 10 11.52 17.16 -10.03
C ASP A 10 10.02 16.91 -10.14
N GLU A 11 9.57 16.37 -11.25
CA GLU A 11 8.18 16.06 -11.51
C GLU A 11 7.78 14.65 -11.04
N GLY A 12 8.73 13.90 -10.48
CA GLY A 12 8.47 12.56 -9.99
C GLY A 12 8.26 11.52 -11.07
N THR A 13 8.60 11.80 -12.31
CA THR A 13 8.47 10.84 -13.40
C THR A 13 9.59 9.82 -13.34
N LYS A 14 9.23 8.54 -13.41
CA LYS A 14 10.18 7.44 -13.28
C LYS A 14 9.89 6.34 -14.28
N VAL A 15 10.97 5.64 -14.68
CA VAL A 15 10.87 4.43 -15.49
C VAL A 15 11.16 3.25 -14.58
N LEU A 16 10.19 2.36 -14.42
CA LEU A 16 10.26 1.21 -13.52
C LEU A 16 9.89 -0.06 -14.27
N ALA A 17 10.32 -1.22 -13.74
CA ALA A 17 9.79 -2.48 -14.22
C ALA A 17 8.26 -2.47 -14.08
N LYS A 18 7.56 -2.97 -15.08
CA LYS A 18 6.09 -2.95 -15.13
C LYS A 18 5.47 -3.56 -13.88
N GLU A 19 6.05 -4.63 -13.36
CA GLU A 19 5.56 -5.28 -12.14
C GLU A 19 5.59 -4.33 -10.95
N VAL A 20 6.65 -3.56 -10.78
CA VAL A 20 6.78 -2.60 -9.68
C VAL A 20 5.78 -1.46 -9.86
N ALA A 21 5.66 -0.94 -11.07
CA ALA A 21 4.69 0.12 -11.38
C ALA A 21 3.26 -0.31 -11.06
N LYS A 22 2.90 -1.54 -11.39
CA LYS A 22 1.57 -2.10 -11.07
C LYS A 22 1.32 -2.15 -9.57
N ARG A 23 2.32 -2.53 -8.78
CA ARG A 23 2.20 -2.57 -7.32
C ARG A 23 2.00 -1.18 -6.74
N ILE A 24 2.75 -0.20 -7.23
CA ILE A 24 2.63 1.19 -6.78
C ILE A 24 1.23 1.73 -7.04
N CYS A 25 0.68 1.47 -8.22
CA CYS A 25 -0.61 2.02 -8.66
C CYS A 25 -1.80 1.12 -8.36
N ALA A 26 -1.60 -0.02 -7.69
CA ALA A 26 -2.64 -1.02 -7.48
C ALA A 26 -3.79 -0.50 -6.63
N ALA A 27 -5.00 -0.89 -6.98
CA ALA A 27 -6.21 -0.59 -6.21
C ALA A 27 -6.52 -1.70 -5.20
N PRO A 28 -7.21 -1.40 -4.09
CA PRO A 28 -7.65 -2.43 -3.16
C PRO A 28 -8.45 -3.52 -3.86
N GLY A 29 -8.24 -4.75 -3.43
CA GLY A 29 -8.90 -5.92 -3.99
C GLY A 29 -8.24 -6.53 -5.21
N THR A 30 -7.14 -5.96 -5.69
CA THR A 30 -6.38 -6.51 -6.81
C THR A 30 -5.22 -7.36 -6.32
N ALA A 31 -4.70 -8.24 -7.18
CA ALA A 31 -3.61 -9.15 -6.82
C ALA A 31 -2.30 -8.41 -6.51
N ASP A 32 -2.08 -7.26 -7.13
CA ASP A 32 -0.84 -6.49 -6.97
C ASP A 32 -0.86 -5.56 -5.75
N TYR A 33 -2.01 -5.41 -5.11
CA TYR A 33 -2.17 -4.51 -3.96
C TYR A 33 -1.55 -5.12 -2.70
N GLY A 34 -0.78 -4.32 -1.98
CA GLY A 34 -0.14 -4.75 -0.74
C GLY A 34 0.34 -3.56 0.07
N ALA A 35 1.14 -3.83 1.11
CA ALA A 35 1.68 -2.79 1.99
C ALA A 35 2.48 -1.76 1.20
N PHE A 36 3.23 -2.18 0.20
CA PHE A 36 4.01 -1.28 -0.65
C PHE A 36 3.11 -0.32 -1.42
N SER A 37 1.97 -0.82 -1.94
CA SER A 37 0.97 0.03 -2.63
C SER A 37 0.45 1.11 -1.69
N VAL A 38 0.09 0.74 -0.47
CA VAL A 38 -0.42 1.67 0.54
C VAL A 38 0.64 2.71 0.89
N PHE A 39 1.89 2.28 1.12
CA PHE A 39 3.00 3.17 1.43
C PHE A 39 3.18 4.23 0.34
N CYS A 40 3.25 3.80 -0.92
CA CYS A 40 3.46 4.71 -2.04
C CYS A 40 2.29 5.69 -2.21
N GLN A 41 1.06 5.19 -2.07
CA GLN A 41 -0.15 6.00 -2.24
C GLN A 41 -0.42 6.92 -1.04
N TYR A 42 0.11 6.59 0.12
CA TYR A 42 0.06 7.48 1.28
C TYR A 42 0.94 8.72 1.08
N HIS A 43 2.12 8.53 0.51
CA HIS A 43 3.10 9.62 0.34
C HIS A 43 2.96 10.36 -0.98
N THR A 44 2.38 9.71 -2.01
CA THR A 44 2.31 10.26 -3.36
C THR A 44 0.95 9.98 -3.98
N GLN A 45 0.68 10.68 -5.08
CA GLN A 45 -0.40 10.33 -6.01
C GLN A 45 0.26 9.70 -7.23
N PRO A 46 0.24 8.35 -7.34
CA PRO A 46 0.88 7.69 -8.48
C PRO A 46 -0.05 7.68 -9.70
N GLU A 47 0.56 7.82 -10.87
CA GLU A 47 -0.15 7.78 -12.14
C GLU A 47 0.65 6.95 -13.14
N LEU A 48 0.03 5.91 -13.69
CA LEU A 48 0.65 5.09 -14.72
C LEU A 48 0.43 5.79 -16.06
N LEU A 49 1.51 6.18 -16.72
CA LEU A 49 1.44 6.94 -17.97
C LEU A 49 1.40 6.02 -19.19
N PHE A 50 2.45 5.20 -19.38
CA PHE A 50 2.52 4.26 -20.51
C PHE A 50 3.59 3.20 -20.26
N ASP A 51 3.53 2.11 -21.02
CA ASP A 51 4.53 1.04 -21.01
C ASP A 51 5.56 1.27 -22.09
N VAL A 52 6.79 0.80 -21.82
CA VAL A 52 7.91 0.89 -22.77
C VAL A 52 8.52 -0.51 -22.90
N GLY A 53 8.63 -1.01 -24.13
CA GLY A 53 9.21 -2.31 -24.39
C GLY A 53 10.71 -2.34 -24.15
N PRO A 54 11.30 -3.54 -23.91
CA PRO A 54 12.73 -3.70 -23.65
C PRO A 54 13.62 -3.15 -24.77
N GLU A 55 13.18 -3.20 -26.01
CA GLU A 55 13.90 -2.74 -27.19
C GLU A 55 14.16 -1.24 -27.19
N CYS A 56 13.48 -0.47 -26.36
CA CYS A 56 13.65 0.98 -26.30
C CYS A 56 14.83 1.42 -25.43
N PHE A 57 15.54 0.45 -24.81
CA PHE A 57 16.65 0.74 -23.90
C PHE A 57 17.94 0.13 -24.37
N LEU A 58 19.06 0.76 -23.96
CA LEU A 58 20.40 0.25 -24.25
C LEU A 58 21.25 0.34 -22.97
N PRO A 59 21.62 -0.79 -22.31
CA PRO A 59 21.21 -2.16 -22.68
C PRO A 59 19.74 -2.44 -22.43
N ALA A 60 19.17 -3.36 -23.21
CA ALA A 60 17.76 -3.70 -23.07
C ALA A 60 17.52 -4.50 -21.78
N PRO A 61 16.52 -4.11 -20.96
CA PRO A 61 16.12 -4.92 -19.80
C PRO A 61 15.41 -6.19 -20.25
N LYS A 62 15.29 -7.15 -19.31
CA LYS A 62 14.63 -8.43 -19.61
C LYS A 62 13.12 -8.35 -19.59
N VAL A 63 12.55 -7.27 -19.07
CA VAL A 63 11.11 -7.11 -18.87
C VAL A 63 10.65 -5.78 -19.44
N THR A 64 9.35 -5.69 -19.71
CA THR A 64 8.71 -4.43 -20.09
C THR A 64 8.80 -3.45 -18.93
N SER A 65 9.07 -2.20 -19.24
CA SER A 65 9.10 -1.11 -18.27
C SER A 65 7.83 -0.26 -18.40
N SER A 66 7.52 0.47 -17.35
CA SER A 66 6.42 1.43 -17.35
C SER A 66 6.92 2.79 -16.91
N VAL A 67 6.39 3.84 -17.51
CA VAL A 67 6.65 5.21 -17.09
C VAL A 67 5.51 5.64 -16.18
N ILE A 68 5.83 6.05 -14.96
CA ILE A 68 4.87 6.50 -13.98
C ILE A 68 5.25 7.88 -13.47
N ARG A 69 4.25 8.61 -13.00
CA ARG A 69 4.46 9.89 -12.32
C ARG A 69 4.06 9.75 -10.87
N LEU A 70 4.97 10.10 -9.96
CA LEU A 70 4.72 10.14 -8.53
C LEU A 70 4.67 11.59 -8.10
N THR A 71 3.50 12.12 -7.82
CA THR A 71 3.33 13.48 -7.35
C THR A 71 3.33 13.47 -5.82
N PRO A 72 4.34 14.07 -5.15
CA PRO A 72 4.35 14.10 -3.70
C PRO A 72 3.11 14.81 -3.14
N ARG A 73 2.51 14.25 -2.09
CA ARG A 73 1.39 14.90 -1.43
C ARG A 73 1.91 16.00 -0.50
N PRO A 74 1.32 17.20 -0.51
CA PRO A 74 1.73 18.26 0.42
C PRO A 74 1.36 17.94 1.87
N ALA A 75 0.38 17.06 2.07
CA ALA A 75 -0.07 16.60 3.37
C ALA A 75 -0.56 15.17 3.26
N PRO A 76 -0.54 14.38 4.36
CA PRO A 76 -1.10 13.03 4.34
C PRO A 76 -2.56 13.03 3.89
N PRO A 77 -3.02 11.99 3.16
CA PRO A 77 -4.40 11.92 2.67
C PRO A 77 -5.42 11.68 3.78
N VAL A 78 -4.96 11.28 4.96
CA VAL A 78 -5.81 11.00 6.13
C VAL A 78 -5.13 11.53 7.39
N GLU A 79 -5.95 11.90 8.38
CA GLU A 79 -5.45 12.33 9.68
C GLU A 79 -5.32 11.11 10.60
N VAL A 80 -4.08 10.64 10.78
CA VAL A 80 -3.79 9.45 11.58
C VAL A 80 -2.34 9.48 12.01
N ASP A 81 -2.03 8.83 13.14
CA ASP A 81 -0.64 8.63 13.53
C ASP A 81 0.04 7.73 12.48
N GLN A 82 0.99 8.30 11.75
CA GLN A 82 1.65 7.63 10.64
C GLN A 82 2.34 6.33 11.06
N LYS A 83 3.04 6.35 12.19
CA LYS A 83 3.75 5.17 12.69
C LYS A 83 2.79 4.02 12.97
N ARG A 84 1.69 4.32 13.66
CA ARG A 84 0.68 3.32 13.98
C ARG A 84 -0.08 2.85 12.75
N PHE A 85 -0.36 3.78 11.84
CA PHE A 85 -1.00 3.45 10.56
C PHE A 85 -0.18 2.40 9.80
N PHE A 86 1.12 2.59 9.65
CA PHE A 86 1.95 1.62 8.95
C PHE A 86 2.17 0.33 9.73
N GLN A 87 2.12 0.36 11.06
CA GLN A 87 2.13 -0.87 11.85
C GLN A 87 0.89 -1.71 11.56
N VAL A 88 -0.28 -1.09 11.49
CA VAL A 88 -1.54 -1.77 11.17
C VAL A 88 -1.51 -2.32 9.74
N VAL A 89 -1.07 -1.53 8.78
CA VAL A 89 -0.94 -1.96 7.38
C VAL A 89 0.00 -3.16 7.27
N LYS A 90 1.17 -3.09 7.89
CA LYS A 90 2.15 -4.18 7.87
C LYS A 90 1.58 -5.46 8.48
N ALA A 91 0.88 -5.35 9.61
CA ALA A 91 0.25 -6.48 10.26
C ALA A 91 -0.82 -7.11 9.36
N ALA A 92 -1.65 -6.27 8.73
CA ALA A 92 -2.73 -6.73 7.87
C ALA A 92 -2.22 -7.54 6.68
N PHE A 93 -1.08 -7.17 6.11
CA PHE A 93 -0.48 -7.86 4.98
C PHE A 93 0.53 -8.93 5.36
N GLY A 94 0.85 -9.08 6.65
CA GLY A 94 1.80 -10.08 7.13
C GLY A 94 1.34 -11.52 6.98
N GLN A 95 0.02 -11.72 6.96
CA GLN A 95 -0.62 -13.03 6.80
C GLN A 95 -1.67 -12.94 5.68
N ARG A 96 -1.19 -12.90 4.45
CA ARG A 96 -2.03 -12.55 3.29
C ARG A 96 -3.23 -13.49 3.07
N ARG A 97 -3.07 -14.77 3.41
CA ARG A 97 -4.14 -15.77 3.29
C ARG A 97 -5.14 -15.75 4.43
N LYS A 98 -4.81 -15.03 5.51
CA LYS A 98 -5.67 -14.95 6.70
C LYS A 98 -6.65 -13.80 6.58
N THR A 99 -7.72 -13.87 7.37
CA THR A 99 -8.60 -12.72 7.55
C THR A 99 -7.84 -11.57 8.19
N LEU A 100 -8.34 -10.35 8.01
CA LEU A 100 -7.78 -9.17 8.66
C LEU A 100 -7.64 -9.37 10.17
N LEU A 101 -8.69 -9.90 10.82
CA LEU A 101 -8.70 -10.16 12.25
C LEU A 101 -7.56 -11.06 12.68
N ASN A 102 -7.36 -12.18 11.97
CA ASN A 102 -6.29 -13.12 12.31
C ASN A 102 -4.91 -12.54 12.02
N ALA A 103 -4.76 -11.78 10.93
CA ALA A 103 -3.50 -11.12 10.60
C ALA A 103 -3.13 -10.08 11.65
N LEU A 104 -4.08 -9.26 12.09
CA LEU A 104 -3.86 -8.26 13.13
C LEU A 104 -3.51 -8.91 14.47
N SER A 105 -4.20 -9.99 14.81
CA SER A 105 -3.93 -10.74 16.04
C SER A 105 -2.50 -11.28 16.08
N ALA A 106 -1.98 -11.71 14.93
CA ALA A 106 -0.61 -12.21 14.82
C ALA A 106 0.43 -11.09 14.82
N GLY A 107 0.10 -9.94 14.21
CA GLY A 107 1.06 -8.86 13.99
C GLY A 107 1.05 -7.71 14.99
N LEU A 108 -0.06 -7.50 15.70
CA LEU A 108 -0.21 -6.42 16.69
C LEU A 108 -0.36 -7.02 18.07
N ARG A 109 0.69 -6.90 18.88
CA ARG A 109 0.70 -7.48 20.22
C ARG A 109 0.27 -6.50 21.31
N ASP A 110 0.24 -5.21 20.99
CA ASP A 110 -0.06 -4.12 21.92
C ASP A 110 -1.51 -3.63 21.84
N CYS A 111 -2.33 -4.22 20.98
CA CYS A 111 -3.70 -3.76 20.75
C CYS A 111 -4.77 -4.52 21.56
N GLY A 112 -4.33 -5.34 22.52
CA GLY A 112 -5.24 -6.10 23.33
C GLY A 112 -5.57 -7.47 22.73
N ASP A 113 -6.67 -8.04 23.18
CA ASP A 113 -7.07 -9.38 22.77
C ASP A 113 -7.84 -9.37 21.44
N LYS A 114 -8.19 -10.56 20.98
CA LYS A 114 -8.89 -10.75 19.70
C LYS A 114 -10.28 -10.12 19.70
N GLU A 115 -10.94 -10.06 20.87
CA GLU A 115 -12.25 -9.43 21.00
C GLU A 115 -12.17 -7.93 20.74
N ARG A 116 -11.13 -7.25 21.21
CA ARG A 116 -10.92 -5.84 20.97
C ARG A 116 -10.67 -5.59 19.49
N LEU A 117 -9.88 -6.45 18.84
CA LEU A 117 -9.62 -6.35 17.40
C LEU A 117 -10.90 -6.55 16.60
N ARG A 118 -11.70 -7.53 16.99
CA ARG A 118 -13.00 -7.80 16.35
C ARG A 118 -13.94 -6.60 16.46
N ALA A 119 -13.99 -5.99 17.63
CA ALA A 119 -14.81 -4.82 17.86
C ALA A 119 -14.37 -3.64 16.99
N ALA A 120 -13.06 -3.44 16.84
CA ALA A 120 -12.52 -2.37 16.00
C ALA A 120 -12.87 -2.59 14.53
N VAL A 121 -12.74 -3.82 14.03
CA VAL A 121 -13.10 -4.18 12.66
C VAL A 121 -14.58 -3.92 12.42
N ALA A 122 -15.43 -4.34 13.35
CA ALA A 122 -16.88 -4.11 13.25
C ALA A 122 -17.23 -2.62 13.30
N ALA A 123 -16.55 -1.85 14.16
CA ALA A 123 -16.77 -0.41 14.26
C ALA A 123 -16.46 0.34 12.96
N CYS A 124 -15.57 -0.20 12.15
CA CYS A 124 -15.24 0.38 10.84
C CYS A 124 -16.21 -0.05 9.73
N GLY A 125 -17.26 -0.82 10.06
CA GLY A 125 -18.21 -1.30 9.09
C GLY A 125 -17.69 -2.41 8.18
N LEU A 126 -16.61 -3.07 8.57
CA LEU A 126 -15.98 -4.12 7.76
C LEU A 126 -16.59 -5.48 8.10
N PRO A 127 -16.72 -6.37 7.09
CA PRO A 127 -17.15 -7.75 7.35
C PRO A 127 -16.17 -8.48 8.28
N PRO A 128 -16.65 -9.41 9.13
CA PRO A 128 -15.77 -10.12 10.06
C PRO A 128 -14.73 -11.03 9.37
N ASP A 129 -14.98 -11.44 8.15
CA ASP A 129 -14.09 -12.30 7.37
C ASP A 129 -13.28 -11.54 6.33
N VAL A 130 -13.29 -10.19 6.35
CA VAL A 130 -12.57 -9.36 5.38
C VAL A 130 -11.07 -9.64 5.46
N ARG A 131 -10.40 -9.59 4.31
CA ARG A 131 -8.94 -9.65 4.22
C ARG A 131 -8.37 -8.25 4.06
N GLY A 132 -7.13 -8.05 4.55
CA GLY A 132 -6.47 -6.75 4.50
C GLY A 132 -6.36 -6.16 3.10
N GLU A 133 -6.23 -7.02 2.07
CA GLU A 133 -6.12 -6.59 0.68
C GLU A 133 -7.37 -5.85 0.17
N ARG A 134 -8.48 -5.91 0.88
CA ARG A 134 -9.71 -5.22 0.51
C ARG A 134 -9.78 -3.79 1.05
N LEU A 135 -8.86 -3.39 1.93
CA LEU A 135 -8.89 -2.09 2.59
C LEU A 135 -8.05 -1.07 1.82
N GLY A 136 -8.63 0.10 1.59
CA GLY A 136 -7.90 1.27 1.09
C GLY A 136 -7.34 2.10 2.25
N ILE A 137 -6.70 3.22 1.91
CA ILE A 137 -6.12 4.13 2.90
C ILE A 137 -7.17 4.65 3.91
N PRO A 138 -8.37 5.09 3.48
CA PRO A 138 -9.37 5.55 4.44
C PRO A 138 -9.78 4.47 5.45
N GLU A 139 -9.93 3.24 5.00
CA GLU A 139 -10.33 2.11 5.85
C GLU A 139 -9.22 1.75 6.84
N PHE A 140 -7.96 1.74 6.40
CA PHE A 140 -6.83 1.51 7.29
C PHE A 140 -6.69 2.64 8.31
N ALA A 141 -6.97 3.88 7.92
CA ALA A 141 -6.93 5.02 8.85
C ALA A 141 -8.02 4.90 9.92
N ALA A 142 -9.25 4.55 9.51
CA ALA A 142 -10.36 4.36 10.45
C ALA A 142 -10.04 3.23 11.44
N LEU A 143 -9.47 2.13 10.94
CA LEU A 143 -9.08 1.00 11.76
C LEU A 143 -7.98 1.39 12.75
N THR A 144 -6.99 2.15 12.31
CA THR A 144 -5.91 2.63 13.18
C THR A 144 -6.46 3.50 14.30
N ARG A 145 -7.37 4.42 13.99
CA ARG A 145 -8.01 5.27 15.00
C ARG A 145 -8.83 4.45 15.99
N ALA A 146 -9.54 3.43 15.51
CA ALA A 146 -10.32 2.55 16.38
C ALA A 146 -9.44 1.75 17.34
N LEU A 147 -8.25 1.34 16.89
CA LEU A 147 -7.34 0.53 17.70
C LEU A 147 -6.53 1.36 18.70
N TYR A 148 -6.21 2.60 18.38
CA TYR A 148 -5.26 3.41 19.14
C TYR A 148 -5.85 4.74 19.65
N SER A 149 -7.13 4.90 19.57
CA SER A 149 -7.78 6.10 20.14
C SER A 149 -7.95 6.03 21.64
#